data_5b837193b9607c0bdd71a4d80b31c3da
#
_entry.id   5b837193b9607c0bdd71a4d80b31c3da
#
_cell.length_a   1.000
_cell.length_b   1.000
_cell.length_c   1.000
_cell.angle_alpha   90.00
_cell.angle_beta   90.00
_cell.angle_gamma   90.00
#
_symmetry.space_group_name_H-M   'P 1'
#
loop_
_entity.id
_entity.type
_entity.pdbx_description
1 polymer ?
#
loop_
_entity_poly.entity_id
_entity_poly.type
_entity_poly.pdbx_seq_one_letter_code
_entity_poly.pdbx_strand_id
1 'polypeptide(L)'
;MVELKKELPEIFEEFAEQRKNSFLAIKEVKEKEIPVVGVFCTYLPREIPNAMGAAVVGLCSVSDETIPDAEKDLPRNLCPLIKSSYGFAKTDKCPFFYFSDLVVGETTCDGKKKMYEMLADFKPVHVVELPNCQTEDGIQLYKKELLRFKKVLEDKFETTITDEAILHQIKLRNGINKALRRLQYVMANDPAPVNGLDVINTVYGSGFDINTEGLEDRI
;
A
#
# COMPACT_ATOMS: atom_id res chain seq x y z
N MET A 1 -6.13 2.77 16.51
CA MET A 1 -4.71 2.90 16.06
C MET A 1 -3.87 1.82 16.72
N VAL A 2 -2.85 1.32 16.04
CA VAL A 2 -1.87 0.39 16.65
C VAL A 2 -0.97 1.20 17.58
N GLU A 3 -1.00 0.88 18.87
CA GLU A 3 -0.10 1.51 19.83
C GLU A 3 1.34 1.04 19.61
N LEU A 4 2.29 1.96 19.72
CA LEU A 4 3.71 1.61 19.76
C LEU A 4 3.97 0.81 21.05
N LYS A 5 4.25 -0.47 20.91
CA LYS A 5 4.68 -1.28 22.04
C LYS A 5 6.04 -0.80 22.52
N LYS A 6 6.28 -0.82 23.82
CA LYS A 6 7.59 -0.50 24.40
C LYS A 6 8.68 -1.48 23.92
N GLU A 7 8.30 -2.72 23.65
CA GLU A 7 9.18 -3.75 23.09
C GLU A 7 8.72 -4.04 21.66
N LEU A 8 9.58 -3.72 20.72
CA LEU A 8 9.39 -4.05 19.30
C LEU A 8 9.87 -5.49 19.05
N PRO A 9 9.36 -6.17 18.01
CA PRO A 9 9.86 -7.49 17.64
C PRO A 9 11.38 -7.50 17.45
N GLU A 10 12.09 -8.48 18.06
CA GLU A 10 13.55 -8.62 17.94
C GLU A 10 14.03 -8.70 16.50
N ILE A 11 13.20 -9.26 15.60
CA ILE A 11 13.49 -9.35 14.18
C ILE A 11 13.79 -7.98 13.52
N PHE A 12 13.35 -6.88 14.11
CA PHE A 12 13.62 -5.53 13.57
C PHE A 12 15.08 -5.11 13.75
N GLU A 13 15.81 -5.70 14.69
CA GLU A 13 17.25 -5.48 14.89
C GLU A 13 18.09 -6.12 13.78
N GLU A 14 17.56 -7.18 13.15
CA GLU A 14 18.22 -7.93 12.09
C GLU A 14 17.94 -7.39 10.67
N PHE A 15 17.17 -6.32 10.55
CA PHE A 15 16.81 -5.79 9.24
C PHE A 15 18.01 -5.29 8.45
N ALA A 16 18.07 -5.68 7.16
CA ALA A 16 18.98 -5.07 6.20
C ALA A 16 18.75 -3.55 6.12
N GLU A 17 19.78 -2.78 5.76
CA GLU A 17 19.78 -1.30 5.82
C GLU A 17 18.55 -0.67 5.16
N GLN A 18 18.14 -1.13 3.97
CA GLN A 18 16.95 -0.64 3.29
C GLN A 18 15.66 -0.84 4.11
N ARG A 19 15.50 -2.00 4.73
CA ARG A 19 14.34 -2.30 5.58
C ARG A 19 14.39 -1.50 6.87
N LYS A 20 15.59 -1.26 7.39
CA LYS A 20 15.83 -0.42 8.56
C LYS A 20 15.41 1.04 8.31
N ASN A 21 15.72 1.59 7.14
CA ASN A 21 15.27 2.93 6.75
C ASN A 21 13.74 3.01 6.62
N SER A 22 13.11 2.01 6.03
CA SER A 22 11.66 1.90 5.96
C SER A 22 11.01 1.80 7.34
N PHE A 23 11.63 1.04 8.24
CA PHE A 23 11.19 0.94 9.63
C PHE A 23 11.29 2.29 10.36
N LEU A 24 12.41 3.00 10.23
CA LEU A 24 12.57 4.31 10.87
C LEU A 24 11.56 5.32 10.36
N ALA A 25 11.32 5.36 9.05
CA ALA A 25 10.34 6.26 8.45
C ALA A 25 8.92 6.00 8.95
N ILE A 26 8.48 4.74 8.99
CA ILE A 26 7.12 4.42 9.46
C ILE A 26 6.99 4.56 10.98
N LYS A 27 8.06 4.31 11.73
CA LYS A 27 8.10 4.54 13.17
C LYS A 27 7.89 6.01 13.51
N GLU A 28 8.57 6.92 12.80
CA GLU A 28 8.38 8.37 12.97
C GLU A 28 6.93 8.79 12.71
N VAL A 29 6.28 8.21 11.70
CA VAL A 29 4.86 8.44 11.41
C VAL A 29 3.99 8.02 12.60
N LYS A 30 4.28 6.86 13.21
CA LYS A 30 3.54 6.38 14.38
C LYS A 30 3.80 7.21 15.64
N GLU A 31 5.02 7.69 15.84
CA GLU A 31 5.35 8.59 16.96
C GLU A 31 4.59 9.92 16.88
N LYS A 32 4.22 10.34 15.67
CA LYS A 32 3.35 11.51 15.41
C LYS A 32 1.86 11.19 15.48
N GLU A 33 1.49 9.98 15.91
CA GLU A 33 0.10 9.49 15.98
C GLU A 33 -0.67 9.55 14.64
N ILE A 34 0.05 9.52 13.52
CA ILE A 34 -0.55 9.51 12.19
C ILE A 34 -1.08 8.12 11.88
N PRO A 35 -2.36 7.97 11.45
CA PRO A 35 -2.91 6.70 11.01
C PRO A 35 -2.12 6.12 9.83
N VAL A 36 -1.90 4.80 9.83
CA VAL A 36 -1.24 4.09 8.72
C VAL A 36 -2.21 3.14 8.06
N VAL A 37 -2.43 3.34 6.76
CA VAL A 37 -3.27 2.48 5.93
C VAL A 37 -2.36 1.73 4.95
N GLY A 38 -2.25 0.42 5.16
CA GLY A 38 -1.50 -0.47 4.26
C GLY A 38 -2.38 -0.94 3.12
N VAL A 39 -1.91 -0.81 1.87
CA VAL A 39 -2.71 -1.13 0.68
C VAL A 39 -2.02 -2.17 -0.19
N PHE A 40 -2.82 -3.06 -0.78
CA PHE A 40 -2.39 -3.97 -1.84
C PHE A 40 -2.91 -3.49 -3.19
N CYS A 41 -2.13 -3.76 -4.25
CA CYS A 41 -2.47 -3.38 -5.62
C CYS A 41 -2.60 -1.86 -5.86
N THR A 42 -3.34 -1.45 -6.90
CA THR A 42 -3.26 -0.08 -7.42
C THR A 42 -4.61 0.54 -7.80
N TYR A 43 -5.70 -0.19 -7.67
CA TYR A 43 -7.02 0.32 -8.05
C TYR A 43 -7.68 1.14 -6.94
N LEU A 44 -7.25 0.97 -5.69
CA LEU A 44 -7.75 1.78 -4.59
C LEU A 44 -7.26 3.22 -4.73
N PRO A 45 -8.14 4.22 -4.73
CA PRO A 45 -7.74 5.62 -4.69
C PRO A 45 -7.14 5.95 -3.31
N ARG A 46 -5.83 6.09 -3.27
CA ARG A 46 -5.08 6.49 -2.06
C ARG A 46 -5.46 7.88 -1.57
N GLU A 47 -6.08 8.66 -2.44
CA GLU A 47 -6.60 9.99 -2.16
C GLU A 47 -7.60 10.01 -1.00
N ILE A 48 -8.39 8.94 -0.84
CA ILE A 48 -9.40 8.88 0.23
C ILE A 48 -8.73 8.79 1.61
N PRO A 49 -7.85 7.81 1.91
CA PRO A 49 -7.16 7.79 3.19
C PRO A 49 -6.15 8.94 3.37
N ASN A 50 -5.49 9.43 2.30
CA ASN A 50 -4.63 10.61 2.41
C ASN A 50 -5.42 11.87 2.80
N ALA A 51 -6.69 11.99 2.37
CA ALA A 51 -7.54 13.14 2.69
C ALA A 51 -7.88 13.26 4.19
N MET A 52 -7.75 12.19 4.95
CA MET A 52 -7.85 12.24 6.42
C MET A 52 -6.50 12.42 7.11
N GLY A 53 -5.43 12.62 6.37
CA GLY A 53 -4.08 12.74 6.90
C GLY A 53 -3.38 11.40 7.19
N ALA A 54 -3.91 10.28 6.74
CA ALA A 54 -3.26 8.99 6.91
C ALA A 54 -2.03 8.84 6.01
N ALA A 55 -1.00 8.16 6.51
CA ALA A 55 0.09 7.65 5.71
C ALA A 55 -0.38 6.39 4.97
N VAL A 56 -0.25 6.37 3.64
CA VAL A 56 -0.67 5.23 2.82
C VAL A 56 0.55 4.54 2.25
N VAL A 57 0.73 3.26 2.58
CA VAL A 57 1.91 2.48 2.23
C VAL A 57 1.54 1.22 1.44
N GLY A 58 2.39 0.87 0.45
CA GLY A 58 2.26 -0.40 -0.27
C GLY A 58 2.67 -1.59 0.60
N LEU A 59 1.98 -2.72 0.45
CA LEU A 59 2.26 -3.94 1.21
C LEU A 59 2.71 -5.12 0.33
N CYS A 60 2.80 -4.93 -0.99
CA CYS A 60 3.27 -5.98 -1.88
C CYS A 60 4.78 -6.20 -1.72
N SER A 61 5.19 -7.42 -1.37
CA SER A 61 6.58 -7.83 -1.34
C SER A 61 6.96 -8.61 -2.59
N VAL A 62 8.22 -8.48 -3.01
CA VAL A 62 8.80 -9.18 -4.17
C VAL A 62 9.99 -10.07 -3.80
N SER A 63 10.34 -10.15 -2.52
CA SER A 63 11.42 -11.02 -2.02
C SER A 63 10.92 -12.45 -1.80
N ASP A 64 11.74 -13.44 -2.06
CA ASP A 64 11.47 -14.86 -1.82
C ASP A 64 11.78 -15.32 -0.39
N GLU A 65 12.39 -14.45 0.41
CA GLU A 65 12.88 -14.71 1.78
C GLU A 65 11.84 -15.41 2.67
N THR A 66 10.57 -15.00 2.60
CA THR A 66 9.50 -15.48 3.48
C THR A 66 8.54 -16.49 2.82
N ILE A 67 8.81 -16.87 1.57
CA ILE A 67 8.00 -17.88 0.87
C ILE A 67 7.91 -19.20 1.63
N PRO A 68 9.02 -19.75 2.20
CA PRO A 68 8.95 -20.98 2.98
C PRO A 68 8.04 -20.89 4.22
N ASP A 69 7.94 -19.73 4.84
CA ASP A 69 7.03 -19.50 5.97
C ASP A 69 5.58 -19.41 5.53
N ALA A 70 5.34 -18.78 4.39
CA ALA A 70 4.02 -18.72 3.77
C ALA A 70 3.50 -20.10 3.34
N GLU A 71 4.37 -20.98 2.85
CA GLU A 71 4.00 -22.33 2.38
C GLU A 71 3.60 -23.28 3.51
N LYS A 72 3.73 -22.88 4.77
CA LYS A 72 3.16 -23.62 5.91
C LYS A 72 1.64 -23.48 5.95
N ASP A 73 1.07 -22.41 5.39
CA ASP A 73 -0.37 -22.12 5.39
C ASP A 73 -0.96 -22.06 3.97
N LEU A 74 -0.16 -21.71 2.98
CA LEU A 74 -0.57 -21.50 1.59
C LEU A 74 -0.06 -22.62 0.66
N PRO A 75 -0.82 -22.98 -0.37
CA PRO A 75 -0.39 -23.97 -1.36
C PRO A 75 0.91 -23.55 -2.07
N ARG A 76 1.81 -24.51 -2.30
CA ARG A 76 3.08 -24.28 -3.00
C ARG A 76 2.94 -23.73 -4.41
N ASN A 77 1.88 -24.11 -5.11
CA ASN A 77 1.58 -23.64 -6.47
C ASN A 77 0.89 -22.27 -6.53
N LEU A 78 0.69 -21.61 -5.38
CA LEU A 78 0.16 -20.26 -5.34
C LEU A 78 1.19 -19.24 -5.86
N CYS A 79 0.71 -18.13 -6.39
CA CYS A 79 1.53 -17.02 -6.90
C CYS A 79 2.64 -16.61 -5.91
N PRO A 80 3.92 -16.53 -6.34
CA PRO A 80 5.04 -16.16 -5.47
C PRO A 80 4.86 -14.79 -4.80
N LEU A 81 4.27 -13.80 -5.51
CA LEU A 81 4.01 -12.48 -4.97
C LEU A 81 3.06 -12.53 -3.76
N ILE A 82 2.03 -13.38 -3.82
CA ILE A 82 1.08 -13.58 -2.73
C ILE A 82 1.78 -14.25 -1.54
N LYS A 83 2.52 -15.32 -1.80
CA LYS A 83 3.28 -16.03 -0.75
C LYS A 83 4.30 -15.12 -0.07
N SER A 84 5.05 -14.34 -0.85
CA SER A 84 5.98 -13.36 -0.33
C SER A 84 5.28 -12.36 0.60
N SER A 85 4.24 -11.68 0.11
CA SER A 85 3.52 -10.67 0.88
C SER A 85 2.90 -11.23 2.17
N TYR A 86 2.30 -12.42 2.10
CA TYR A 86 1.75 -13.12 3.26
C TYR A 86 2.84 -13.52 4.27
N GLY A 87 3.93 -14.08 3.78
CA GLY A 87 5.04 -14.51 4.62
C GLY A 87 5.69 -13.35 5.37
N PHE A 88 5.89 -12.20 4.72
CA PHE A 88 6.37 -10.99 5.39
C PHE A 88 5.40 -10.48 6.46
N ALA A 89 4.10 -10.58 6.23
CA ALA A 89 3.09 -10.22 7.21
C ALA A 89 3.10 -11.17 8.41
N LYS A 90 3.13 -12.48 8.15
CA LYS A 90 3.11 -13.54 9.16
C LYS A 90 4.34 -13.53 10.08
N THR A 91 5.49 -13.15 9.54
CA THR A 91 6.78 -13.19 10.27
C THR A 91 7.20 -11.84 10.85
N ASP A 92 6.33 -10.83 10.80
CA ASP A 92 6.60 -9.44 11.22
C ASP A 92 7.83 -8.80 10.53
N LYS A 93 8.29 -9.37 9.42
CA LYS A 93 9.44 -8.85 8.67
C LYS A 93 9.12 -7.63 7.80
N CYS A 94 7.85 -7.26 7.67
CA CYS A 94 7.42 -6.04 6.97
C CYS A 94 7.04 -4.95 7.96
N PRO A 95 7.87 -3.90 8.15
CA PRO A 95 7.53 -2.82 9.07
C PRO A 95 6.25 -2.08 8.66
N PHE A 96 6.00 -1.93 7.38
CA PHE A 96 4.76 -1.29 6.89
C PHE A 96 3.51 -2.08 7.27
N PHE A 97 3.52 -3.41 7.12
CA PHE A 97 2.42 -4.24 7.57
C PHE A 97 2.28 -4.21 9.10
N TYR A 98 3.40 -4.32 9.81
CA TYR A 98 3.42 -4.31 11.27
C TYR A 98 2.75 -3.05 11.86
N PHE A 99 3.08 -1.88 11.32
CA PHE A 99 2.55 -0.59 11.80
C PHE A 99 1.22 -0.17 11.16
N SER A 100 0.69 -0.91 10.19
CA SER A 100 -0.62 -0.60 9.60
C SER A 100 -1.75 -0.74 10.63
N ASP A 101 -2.57 0.28 10.74
CA ASP A 101 -3.80 0.29 11.56
C ASP A 101 -4.97 -0.36 10.83
N LEU A 102 -4.93 -0.33 9.51
CA LEU A 102 -5.90 -0.94 8.60
C LEU A 102 -5.17 -1.45 7.37
N VAL A 103 -5.45 -2.68 6.99
CA VAL A 103 -5.00 -3.26 5.72
C VAL A 103 -6.16 -3.20 4.73
N VAL A 104 -5.90 -2.72 3.53
CA VAL A 104 -6.89 -2.64 2.46
C VAL A 104 -6.48 -3.51 1.29
N GLY A 105 -7.36 -4.42 0.91
CA GLY A 105 -7.20 -5.30 -0.22
C GLY A 105 -8.22 -5.03 -1.31
N GLU A 106 -7.94 -5.51 -2.51
CA GLU A 106 -8.81 -5.41 -3.69
C GLU A 106 -9.07 -6.78 -4.27
N THR A 107 -10.27 -7.03 -4.81
CA THR A 107 -10.64 -8.32 -5.39
C THR A 107 -10.01 -8.57 -6.77
N THR A 108 -8.70 -8.31 -6.91
CA THR A 108 -7.95 -8.41 -8.17
C THR A 108 -7.73 -9.84 -8.65
N CYS A 109 -7.61 -10.80 -7.73
CA CYS A 109 -7.48 -12.22 -8.07
C CYS A 109 -7.89 -13.11 -6.89
N ASP A 110 -8.24 -14.38 -7.17
CA ASP A 110 -8.76 -15.30 -6.15
C ASP A 110 -7.72 -15.63 -5.06
N GLY A 111 -6.45 -15.76 -5.43
CA GLY A 111 -5.40 -16.00 -4.46
C GLY A 111 -5.25 -14.86 -3.45
N LYS A 112 -5.40 -13.59 -3.88
CA LYS A 112 -5.39 -12.45 -2.97
C LYS A 112 -6.61 -12.40 -2.08
N LYS A 113 -7.79 -12.68 -2.60
CA LYS A 113 -9.02 -12.74 -1.78
C LYS A 113 -8.82 -13.69 -0.60
N LYS A 114 -8.27 -14.89 -0.86
CA LYS A 114 -7.98 -15.84 0.22
C LYS A 114 -6.87 -15.38 1.15
N MET A 115 -5.83 -14.74 0.62
CA MET A 115 -4.78 -14.13 1.44
C MET A 115 -5.37 -13.08 2.40
N TYR A 116 -6.28 -12.22 1.95
CA TYR A 116 -6.90 -11.20 2.80
C TYR A 116 -7.72 -11.80 3.95
N GLU A 117 -8.44 -12.88 3.69
CA GLU A 117 -9.16 -13.63 4.73
C GLU A 117 -8.20 -14.10 5.83
N MET A 118 -7.04 -14.66 5.44
CA MET A 118 -6.02 -15.13 6.39
C MET A 118 -5.28 -13.97 7.08
N LEU A 119 -5.04 -12.86 6.39
CA LEU A 119 -4.45 -11.67 7.00
C LEU A 119 -5.36 -11.03 8.05
N ALA A 120 -6.68 -11.24 7.95
CA ALA A 120 -7.64 -10.74 8.93
C ALA A 120 -7.44 -11.35 10.34
N ASP A 121 -6.76 -12.48 10.45
CA ASP A 121 -6.35 -13.08 11.74
C ASP A 121 -5.25 -12.26 12.44
N PHE A 122 -4.48 -11.46 11.69
CA PHE A 122 -3.38 -10.66 12.24
C PHE A 122 -3.73 -9.19 12.41
N LYS A 123 -4.50 -8.63 11.48
CA LYS A 123 -4.80 -7.19 11.39
C LYS A 123 -6.23 -6.96 10.91
N PRO A 124 -6.85 -5.82 11.25
CA PRO A 124 -8.08 -5.40 10.60
C PRO A 124 -7.88 -5.28 9.09
N VAL A 125 -8.69 -5.98 8.31
CA VAL A 125 -8.65 -5.96 6.84
C VAL A 125 -9.98 -5.45 6.30
N HIS A 126 -9.92 -4.53 5.35
CA HIS A 126 -11.05 -4.10 4.53
C HIS A 126 -10.82 -4.52 3.08
N VAL A 127 -11.81 -5.12 2.45
CA VAL A 127 -11.72 -5.54 1.05
C VAL A 127 -12.66 -4.70 0.20
N VAL A 128 -12.10 -4.05 -0.82
CA VAL A 128 -12.84 -3.28 -1.83
C VAL A 128 -13.15 -4.22 -2.99
N GLU A 129 -14.41 -4.37 -3.31
CA GLU A 129 -14.86 -5.16 -4.45
C GLU A 129 -14.65 -4.38 -5.74
N LEU A 130 -13.95 -5.01 -6.69
CA LEU A 130 -13.77 -4.46 -8.03
C LEU A 130 -14.82 -5.05 -8.98
N PRO A 131 -15.48 -4.24 -9.82
CA PRO A 131 -16.40 -4.75 -10.81
C PRO A 131 -15.66 -5.57 -11.88
N ASN A 132 -16.27 -6.66 -12.33
CA ASN A 132 -15.71 -7.53 -13.37
C ASN A 132 -15.90 -6.97 -14.79
N CYS A 133 -16.74 -5.98 -14.97
CA CYS A 133 -17.05 -5.38 -16.27
C CYS A 133 -17.05 -3.85 -16.20
N GLN A 134 -16.67 -3.23 -17.33
CA GLN A 134 -16.67 -1.78 -17.52
C GLN A 134 -18.02 -1.29 -18.06
N THR A 135 -19.09 -1.57 -17.32
CA THR A 135 -20.46 -1.14 -17.63
C THR A 135 -20.87 -0.02 -16.67
N GLU A 136 -21.99 0.64 -16.97
CA GLU A 136 -22.55 1.64 -16.05
C GLU A 136 -22.84 1.03 -14.66
N ASP A 137 -23.38 -0.17 -14.61
CA ASP A 137 -23.61 -0.90 -13.35
C ASP A 137 -22.29 -1.16 -12.60
N GLY A 138 -21.22 -1.50 -13.33
CA GLY A 138 -19.89 -1.65 -12.76
C GLY A 138 -19.35 -0.35 -12.15
N ILE A 139 -19.54 0.77 -12.81
CA ILE A 139 -19.18 2.10 -12.30
C ILE A 139 -19.96 2.41 -11.02
N GLN A 140 -21.27 2.15 -11.00
CA GLN A 140 -22.11 2.39 -9.83
C GLN A 140 -21.73 1.46 -8.66
N LEU A 141 -21.39 0.20 -8.93
CA LEU A 141 -20.85 -0.73 -7.91
C LEU A 141 -19.56 -0.17 -7.31
N TYR A 142 -18.60 0.21 -8.13
CA TYR A 142 -17.31 0.73 -7.66
C TYR A 142 -17.49 2.02 -6.84
N LYS A 143 -18.36 2.92 -7.28
CA LYS A 143 -18.71 4.12 -6.52
C LYS A 143 -19.26 3.79 -5.12
N LYS A 144 -20.14 2.79 -5.01
CA LYS A 144 -20.67 2.34 -3.71
C LYS A 144 -19.57 1.79 -2.82
N GLU A 145 -18.64 1.01 -3.39
CA GLU A 145 -17.51 0.46 -2.65
C GLU A 145 -16.57 1.55 -2.12
N LEU A 146 -16.29 2.58 -2.91
CA LEU A 146 -15.48 3.72 -2.46
C LEU A 146 -16.18 4.52 -1.35
N LEU A 147 -17.49 4.73 -1.44
CA LEU A 147 -18.26 5.39 -0.38
C LEU A 147 -18.31 4.53 0.90
N ARG A 148 -18.44 3.21 0.76
CA ARG A 148 -18.35 2.27 1.89
C ARG A 148 -16.97 2.33 2.54
N PHE A 149 -15.90 2.32 1.74
CA PHE A 149 -14.54 2.43 2.23
C PHE A 149 -14.30 3.76 2.96
N LYS A 150 -14.76 4.90 2.39
CA LYS A 150 -14.71 6.21 3.06
C LYS A 150 -15.35 6.14 4.44
N LYS A 151 -16.55 5.56 4.53
CA LYS A 151 -17.25 5.41 5.81
C LYS A 151 -16.50 4.52 6.81
N VAL A 152 -15.91 3.43 6.36
CA VAL A 152 -15.07 2.56 7.23
C VAL A 152 -13.88 3.32 7.81
N LEU A 153 -13.24 4.19 7.03
CA LEU A 153 -12.17 5.04 7.52
C LEU A 153 -12.68 6.06 8.55
N GLU A 154 -13.77 6.74 8.25
CA GLU A 154 -14.38 7.73 9.15
C GLU A 154 -14.78 7.10 10.49
N ASP A 155 -15.45 5.93 10.45
CA ASP A 155 -15.89 5.22 11.65
C ASP A 155 -14.69 4.66 12.47
N LYS A 156 -13.65 4.14 11.79
CA LYS A 156 -12.49 3.55 12.46
C LYS A 156 -11.57 4.58 13.11
N PHE A 157 -11.39 5.71 12.47
CA PHE A 157 -10.44 6.75 12.90
C PHE A 157 -11.13 7.97 13.51
N GLU A 158 -12.45 7.89 13.73
CA GLU A 158 -13.26 8.94 14.36
C GLU A 158 -13.04 10.32 13.71
N THR A 159 -13.02 10.35 12.37
CA THR A 159 -12.72 11.53 11.57
C THR A 159 -13.78 11.77 10.50
N THR A 160 -13.75 12.93 9.87
CA THR A 160 -14.59 13.27 8.71
C THR A 160 -13.70 13.55 7.51
N ILE A 161 -13.96 12.88 6.40
CA ILE A 161 -13.26 13.08 5.13
C ILE A 161 -14.10 13.97 4.23
N THR A 162 -13.66 15.22 4.01
CA THR A 162 -14.43 16.16 3.18
C THR A 162 -14.11 16.00 1.70
N ASP A 163 -15.05 16.44 0.85
CA ASP A 163 -14.84 16.40 -0.60
C ASP A 163 -13.71 17.36 -1.04
N GLU A 164 -13.53 18.48 -0.35
CA GLU A 164 -12.43 19.42 -0.59
C GLU A 164 -11.06 18.76 -0.31
N ALA A 165 -10.95 18.01 0.79
CA ALA A 165 -9.72 17.29 1.12
C ALA A 165 -9.42 16.19 0.08
N ILE A 166 -10.43 15.45 -0.35
CA ILE A 166 -10.27 14.46 -1.44
C ILE A 166 -9.82 15.14 -2.73
N LEU A 167 -10.45 16.25 -3.11
CA LEU A 167 -10.11 17.00 -4.32
C LEU A 167 -8.67 17.53 -4.27
N HIS A 168 -8.22 17.98 -3.10
CA HIS A 168 -6.81 18.36 -2.90
C HIS A 168 -5.86 17.19 -3.18
N GLN A 169 -6.13 16.01 -2.61
CA GLN A 169 -5.32 14.82 -2.82
C GLN A 169 -5.34 14.33 -4.28
N ILE A 170 -6.48 14.46 -4.98
CA ILE A 170 -6.57 14.17 -6.41
C ILE A 170 -5.62 15.07 -7.22
N LYS A 171 -5.54 16.35 -6.90
CA LYS A 171 -4.62 17.28 -7.57
C LYS A 171 -3.16 16.88 -7.35
N LEU A 172 -2.77 16.57 -6.12
CA LEU A 172 -1.41 16.07 -5.80
C LEU A 172 -1.08 14.78 -6.56
N ARG A 173 -1.98 13.80 -6.52
CA ARG A 173 -1.79 12.53 -7.24
C ARG A 173 -1.68 12.72 -8.75
N ASN A 174 -2.45 13.62 -9.33
CA ASN A 174 -2.36 13.95 -10.75
C ASN A 174 -0.99 14.56 -11.11
N GLY A 175 -0.39 15.38 -10.26
CA GLY A 175 0.98 15.88 -10.40
C GLY A 175 2.00 14.73 -10.42
N ILE A 176 1.95 13.84 -9.42
CA ILE A 176 2.80 12.64 -9.35
C ILE A 176 2.65 11.77 -10.59
N ASN A 177 1.43 11.47 -11.01
CA ASN A 177 1.16 10.66 -12.20
C ASN A 177 1.72 11.33 -13.48
N LYS A 178 1.68 12.65 -13.56
CA LYS A 178 2.27 13.41 -14.66
C LYS A 178 3.80 13.30 -14.67
N ALA A 179 4.45 13.37 -13.51
CA ALA A 179 5.89 13.19 -13.38
C ALA A 179 6.32 11.77 -13.78
N LEU A 180 5.63 10.74 -13.29
CA LEU A 180 5.88 9.34 -13.68
C LEU A 180 5.71 9.11 -15.19
N ARG A 181 4.71 9.72 -15.81
CA ARG A 181 4.56 9.65 -17.28
C ARG A 181 5.70 10.33 -18.02
N ARG A 182 6.18 11.48 -17.53
CA ARG A 182 7.36 12.15 -18.12
C ARG A 182 8.60 11.25 -18.07
N LEU A 183 8.83 10.57 -16.94
CA LEU A 183 9.91 9.60 -16.81
C LEU A 183 9.81 8.48 -17.87
N GLN A 184 8.61 7.96 -18.13
CA GLN A 184 8.40 6.96 -19.18
C GLN A 184 8.70 7.50 -20.58
N TYR A 185 8.32 8.76 -20.86
CA TYR A 185 8.64 9.38 -22.16
C TYR A 185 10.14 9.63 -22.36
N VAL A 186 10.89 9.87 -21.28
CA VAL A 186 12.35 10.03 -21.35
C VAL A 186 13.01 8.76 -21.90
N MET A 187 12.47 7.57 -21.61
CA MET A 187 12.98 6.31 -22.16
C MET A 187 12.79 6.15 -23.67
N ALA A 188 11.91 6.93 -24.31
CA ALA A 188 11.69 6.88 -25.74
C ALA A 188 12.81 7.55 -26.58
N ASN A 189 13.77 8.21 -25.91
CA ASN A 189 14.93 8.78 -26.60
C ASN A 189 15.92 7.70 -27.04
N ASP A 190 16.66 7.97 -28.11
CA ASP A 190 17.72 7.09 -28.61
C ASP A 190 19.06 7.86 -28.66
N PRO A 191 20.05 7.52 -27.81
CA PRO A 191 19.99 6.50 -26.75
C PRO A 191 19.09 6.94 -25.57
N ALA A 192 18.47 5.96 -24.91
CA ALA A 192 17.70 6.22 -23.71
C ALA A 192 18.64 6.72 -22.58
N PRO A 193 18.36 7.88 -21.95
CA PRO A 193 19.25 8.46 -20.92
C PRO A 193 19.13 7.77 -19.56
N VAL A 194 18.11 6.93 -19.37
CA VAL A 194 17.88 6.14 -18.13
C VAL A 194 17.68 4.69 -18.47
N ASN A 195 18.13 3.78 -17.62
CA ASN A 195 17.93 2.35 -17.82
C ASN A 195 16.60 1.88 -17.21
N GLY A 196 16.14 0.68 -17.63
CA GLY A 196 14.86 0.14 -17.17
C GLY A 196 14.82 -0.17 -15.65
N LEU A 197 15.96 -0.46 -15.03
CA LEU A 197 16.06 -0.70 -13.60
C LEU A 197 15.79 0.58 -12.80
N ASP A 198 16.37 1.71 -13.23
CA ASP A 198 16.15 3.01 -12.57
C ASP A 198 14.68 3.43 -12.66
N VAL A 199 14.04 3.18 -13.83
CA VAL A 199 12.62 3.46 -14.01
C VAL A 199 11.75 2.58 -13.09
N ILE A 200 12.03 1.27 -13.02
CA ILE A 200 11.30 0.37 -12.13
C ILE A 200 11.49 0.79 -10.67
N ASN A 201 12.70 1.09 -10.25
CA ASN A 201 13.00 1.52 -8.89
C ASN A 201 12.27 2.82 -8.54
N THR A 202 12.20 3.78 -9.45
CA THR A 202 11.48 5.04 -9.25
C THR A 202 9.97 4.80 -9.16
N VAL A 203 9.39 4.08 -10.14
CA VAL A 203 7.94 3.82 -10.18
C VAL A 203 7.49 2.97 -8.99
N TYR A 204 8.22 1.90 -8.70
CA TYR A 204 7.90 1.02 -7.57
C TYR A 204 8.15 1.73 -6.23
N GLY A 205 9.31 2.39 -6.09
CA GLY A 205 9.70 3.12 -4.88
C GLY A 205 8.71 4.24 -4.51
N SER A 206 8.18 4.97 -5.50
CA SER A 206 7.16 6.01 -5.27
C SER A 206 5.89 5.49 -4.58
N GLY A 207 5.60 4.19 -4.70
CA GLY A 207 4.48 3.53 -4.02
C GLY A 207 4.68 3.36 -2.50
N PHE A 208 5.91 3.47 -2.02
CA PHE A 208 6.27 3.37 -0.60
C PHE A 208 6.62 4.74 0.02
N ASP A 209 6.60 5.81 -0.78
CA ASP A 209 6.82 7.15 -0.24
C ASP A 209 5.59 7.59 0.56
N ILE A 210 5.83 7.84 1.85
CA ILE A 210 4.80 8.24 2.82
C ILE A 210 4.43 9.71 2.61
N ASN A 211 5.39 10.53 2.20
CA ASN A 211 5.18 11.94 1.95
C ASN A 211 4.88 12.20 0.48
N THR A 212 3.60 12.39 0.17
CA THR A 212 3.14 12.68 -1.20
C THR A 212 3.35 14.15 -1.59
N GLU A 213 3.53 15.06 -0.64
CA GLU A 213 3.83 16.46 -0.93
C GLU A 213 5.26 16.60 -1.50
N GLY A 214 5.39 17.29 -2.63
CA GLY A 214 6.65 17.45 -3.34
C GLY A 214 7.20 16.16 -3.99
N LEU A 215 6.47 15.05 -3.98
CA LEU A 215 6.91 13.81 -4.61
C LEU A 215 7.04 13.98 -6.13
N GLU A 216 6.20 14.80 -6.75
CA GLU A 216 6.28 15.11 -8.20
C GLU A 216 7.60 15.76 -8.60
N ASP A 217 8.23 16.52 -7.69
CA ASP A 217 9.51 17.19 -7.94
C ASP A 217 10.71 16.25 -7.68
N ARG A 218 10.51 15.17 -6.92
CA ARG A 218 11.54 14.16 -6.65
C ARG A 218 11.61 13.05 -7.71
N ILE A 219 10.59 12.92 -8.54
CA ILE A 219 10.52 12.00 -9.69
C ILE A 219 11.09 12.63 -10.94
#